data_8a89b56158397e77cdc123871233e4cc
#
_entry.id   8a89b56158397e77cdc123871233e4cc
#
_cell.length_a   1.000
_cell.length_b   1.000
_cell.length_c   1.000
_cell.angle_alpha   90.00
_cell.angle_beta   90.00
_cell.angle_gamma   90.00
#
_symmetry.space_group_name_H-M   'P 1'
#
loop_
_entity.id
_entity.type
_entity.pdbx_description
1 polymer ?
#
loop_
_entity_poly.entity_id
_entity_poly.type
_entity_poly.pdbx_seq_one_letter_code
_entity_poly.pdbx_strand_id
1 'polypeptide(L)'
;MKPVVFIHTNDKQLLGAKLAAYSLKARSKSPNKFDVRLLRLEETPQLYSREGQLYLRKRKHAVWRNADLQSFSPLRLMVPQVLNFHGRALVIDPDVFAIGDVYELLTRDMGGKAVVCRSVKEGYRGNGVPFYATSVMLLDCSRLGHWKWDRQIEDLFSLKLDYGDWISLRQEPSNRIGELEEEWNHLDTLTSHTKLLHNTERSTQPWKTGLKVDFDTTWRNGKRSVPEESKLRQFVAQFKEIFGHNHSPRLEVYLQHPDPQQEVFFFRLLKECLAHGGITEDFVRDEVRRQYIRPDVWEKLGKTTMLIEQAGV
;
A
#
# COMPACT_ATOMS: atom_id res chain seq x y z
N MET A 1 -26.73 5.10 -2.92
CA MET A 1 -25.49 5.37 -3.70
C MET A 1 -24.70 4.09 -3.78
N LYS A 2 -24.17 3.77 -4.95
CA LYS A 2 -23.31 2.60 -5.16
C LYS A 2 -21.99 2.82 -4.41
N PRO A 3 -21.51 1.86 -3.57
CA PRO A 3 -20.25 2.02 -2.87
C PRO A 3 -19.07 2.06 -3.83
N VAL A 4 -17.99 2.73 -3.42
CA VAL A 4 -16.79 2.94 -4.25
C VAL A 4 -15.55 2.48 -3.49
N VAL A 5 -14.66 1.75 -4.17
CA VAL A 5 -13.30 1.50 -3.71
C VAL A 5 -12.39 2.53 -4.34
N PHE A 6 -11.64 3.24 -3.52
CA PHE A 6 -10.62 4.19 -3.94
C PHE A 6 -9.23 3.60 -3.69
N ILE A 7 -8.39 3.63 -4.73
CA ILE A 7 -7.00 3.22 -4.67
C ILE A 7 -6.16 4.48 -4.92
N HIS A 8 -5.49 4.97 -3.90
CA HIS A 8 -4.62 6.13 -4.04
C HIS A 8 -3.22 5.70 -4.47
N THR A 9 -2.61 6.43 -5.41
CA THR A 9 -1.36 6.05 -6.03
C THR A 9 -0.58 7.25 -6.58
N ASN A 10 0.64 7.00 -6.97
CA ASN A 10 1.46 7.86 -7.85
C ASN A 10 1.99 7.01 -9.02
N ASP A 11 2.72 7.63 -9.92
CA ASP A 11 3.30 6.95 -11.10
C ASP A 11 4.11 5.71 -10.74
N LYS A 12 4.92 5.76 -9.67
CA LYS A 12 5.79 4.65 -9.26
C LYS A 12 5.03 3.41 -8.77
N GLN A 13 3.78 3.58 -8.36
CA GLN A 13 2.93 2.51 -7.83
C GLN A 13 1.74 2.21 -8.75
N LEU A 14 1.71 2.77 -9.96
CA LEU A 14 0.56 2.67 -10.86
C LEU A 14 0.29 1.22 -11.29
N LEU A 15 1.31 0.42 -11.53
CA LEU A 15 1.15 -1.00 -11.84
C LEU A 15 0.41 -1.72 -10.70
N GLY A 16 0.87 -1.56 -9.46
CA GLY A 16 0.23 -2.14 -8.27
C GLY A 16 -1.23 -1.71 -8.19
N ALA A 17 -1.52 -0.40 -8.32
CA ALA A 17 -2.88 0.12 -8.28
C ALA A 17 -3.80 -0.48 -9.36
N LYS A 18 -3.30 -0.67 -10.58
CA LYS A 18 -4.06 -1.33 -11.66
C LYS A 18 -4.34 -2.80 -11.37
N LEU A 19 -3.34 -3.53 -10.84
CA LEU A 19 -3.51 -4.92 -10.41
C LEU A 19 -4.47 -5.04 -9.21
N ALA A 20 -4.40 -4.11 -8.26
CA ALA A 20 -5.35 -4.03 -7.16
C ALA A 20 -6.77 -3.84 -7.68
N ALA A 21 -6.98 -2.87 -8.58
CA ALA A 21 -8.29 -2.61 -9.20
C ALA A 21 -8.84 -3.84 -9.94
N TYR A 22 -7.98 -4.53 -10.69
CA TYR A 22 -8.34 -5.78 -11.38
C TYR A 22 -8.74 -6.85 -10.36
N SER A 23 -7.92 -7.11 -9.33
CA SER A 23 -8.15 -8.13 -8.33
C SER A 23 -9.49 -7.96 -7.60
N LEU A 24 -9.83 -6.71 -7.22
CA LEU A 24 -11.10 -6.37 -6.57
C LEU A 24 -12.31 -6.79 -7.41
N LYS A 25 -12.24 -6.56 -8.71
CA LYS A 25 -13.32 -6.93 -9.64
C LYS A 25 -13.33 -8.43 -9.94
N ALA A 26 -12.16 -9.03 -10.19
CA ALA A 26 -12.03 -10.42 -10.57
C ALA A 26 -12.36 -11.41 -9.44
N ARG A 27 -12.17 -11.02 -8.17
CA ARG A 27 -12.44 -11.86 -7.00
C ARG A 27 -13.83 -11.63 -6.38
N SER A 28 -14.59 -10.66 -6.87
CA SER A 28 -15.93 -10.38 -6.34
C SER A 28 -17.02 -11.18 -7.05
N LYS A 29 -17.94 -11.74 -6.26
CA LYS A 29 -19.21 -12.33 -6.75
C LYS A 29 -20.19 -11.26 -7.25
N SER A 30 -19.95 -10.00 -6.92
CA SER A 30 -20.84 -8.87 -7.25
C SER A 30 -20.07 -7.69 -7.85
N PRO A 31 -19.25 -7.89 -8.93
CA PRO A 31 -18.33 -6.87 -9.44
C PRO A 31 -19.05 -5.61 -9.96
N ASN A 32 -20.33 -5.73 -10.36
CA ASN A 32 -21.12 -4.62 -10.86
C ASN A 32 -21.80 -3.79 -9.75
N LYS A 33 -21.77 -4.25 -8.49
CA LYS A 33 -22.44 -3.58 -7.36
C LYS A 33 -21.57 -2.51 -6.68
N PHE A 34 -20.34 -2.33 -7.08
CA PHE A 34 -19.44 -1.27 -6.60
C PHE A 34 -18.59 -0.72 -7.75
N ASP A 35 -18.04 0.47 -7.55
CA ASP A 35 -17.08 1.08 -8.48
C ASP A 35 -15.67 1.02 -7.90
N VAL A 36 -14.65 1.07 -8.78
CA VAL A 36 -13.24 1.22 -8.39
C VAL A 36 -12.71 2.46 -9.08
N ARG A 37 -12.07 3.37 -8.33
CA ARG A 37 -11.50 4.61 -8.82
C ARG A 37 -10.06 4.76 -8.34
N LEU A 38 -9.18 5.17 -9.22
CA LEU A 38 -7.82 5.56 -8.85
C LEU A 38 -7.82 7.05 -8.45
N LEU A 39 -7.10 7.37 -7.38
CA LEU A 39 -6.75 8.73 -7.00
C LEU A 39 -5.26 8.89 -7.23
N ARG A 40 -4.88 9.68 -8.24
CA ARG A 40 -3.49 9.85 -8.63
C ARG A 40 -2.95 11.18 -8.12
N LEU A 41 -1.74 11.12 -7.56
CA LEU A 41 -1.03 12.32 -7.09
C LEU A 41 -0.87 13.34 -8.23
N GLU A 42 -0.51 12.87 -9.43
CA GLU A 42 -0.27 13.69 -10.62
C GLU A 42 -1.54 14.41 -11.10
N GLU A 43 -2.71 13.88 -10.75
CA GLU A 43 -4.04 14.44 -11.09
C GLU A 43 -4.62 15.29 -9.95
N THR A 44 -3.83 15.54 -8.89
CA THR A 44 -4.25 16.29 -7.69
C THR A 44 -3.36 17.53 -7.51
N PRO A 45 -3.63 18.62 -8.25
CA PRO A 45 -2.74 19.79 -8.28
C PRO A 45 -2.54 20.45 -6.92
N GLN A 46 -3.53 20.38 -6.01
CA GLN A 46 -3.43 20.93 -4.64
C GLN A 46 -2.27 20.29 -3.84
N LEU A 47 -1.94 19.04 -4.12
CA LEU A 47 -0.83 18.32 -3.47
C LEU A 47 0.40 18.27 -4.37
N TYR A 48 0.22 18.04 -5.68
CA TYR A 48 1.32 17.89 -6.63
C TYR A 48 2.19 19.16 -6.75
N SER A 49 1.58 20.36 -6.65
CA SER A 49 2.27 21.64 -6.67
C SER A 49 3.12 21.93 -5.43
N ARG A 50 3.09 21.07 -4.41
CA ARG A 50 3.84 21.25 -3.17
C ARG A 50 5.28 20.74 -3.22
N GLU A 51 5.77 20.29 -4.37
CA GLU A 51 7.17 19.84 -4.55
C GLU A 51 8.16 20.84 -3.98
N GLY A 52 9.07 20.37 -3.13
CA GLY A 52 10.09 21.17 -2.47
C GLY A 52 9.64 21.96 -1.24
N GLN A 53 8.33 22.00 -0.91
CA GLN A 53 7.84 22.71 0.28
C GLN A 53 8.16 21.93 1.56
N LEU A 54 8.32 22.68 2.66
CA LEU A 54 8.49 22.10 3.99
C LEU A 54 7.14 21.64 4.57
N TYR A 55 7.18 20.53 5.30
CA TYR A 55 6.07 20.03 6.09
C TYR A 55 6.58 19.37 7.39
N LEU A 56 5.69 19.14 8.36
CA LEU A 56 6.04 18.42 9.59
C LEU A 56 5.82 16.92 9.43
N ARG A 57 6.84 16.13 9.81
CA ARG A 57 6.77 14.67 9.91
C ARG A 57 7.46 14.22 11.18
N LYS A 58 6.73 13.58 12.10
CA LYS A 58 7.22 13.21 13.44
C LYS A 58 7.83 14.42 14.17
N ARG A 59 7.14 15.56 14.09
CA ARG A 59 7.51 16.86 14.68
C ARG A 59 8.85 17.42 14.19
N LYS A 60 9.35 16.94 13.03
CA LYS A 60 10.56 17.46 12.38
C LYS A 60 10.20 18.01 11.01
N HIS A 61 10.94 19.02 10.57
CA HIS A 61 10.81 19.52 9.21
C HIS A 61 11.30 18.48 8.21
N ALA A 62 10.52 18.25 7.19
CA ALA A 62 10.85 17.44 6.04
C ALA A 62 10.50 18.21 4.76
N VAL A 63 11.12 17.84 3.66
CA VAL A 63 10.84 18.44 2.35
C VAL A 63 9.91 17.49 1.59
N TRP A 64 8.80 18.03 1.06
CA TRP A 64 7.88 17.27 0.24
C TRP A 64 8.50 16.92 -1.11
N ARG A 65 8.41 15.65 -1.49
CA ARG A 65 8.87 15.12 -2.76
C ARG A 65 7.77 14.29 -3.41
N ASN A 66 7.29 14.72 -4.58
CA ASN A 66 6.29 13.95 -5.35
C ASN A 66 6.82 12.57 -5.73
N ALA A 67 8.12 12.46 -5.93
CA ALA A 67 8.82 11.21 -6.22
C ALA A 67 8.98 10.27 -5.00
N ASP A 68 8.60 10.68 -3.78
CA ASP A 68 8.56 9.78 -2.61
C ASP A 68 7.57 8.66 -2.86
N LEU A 69 7.95 7.45 -2.46
CA LEU A 69 7.13 6.25 -2.66
C LEU A 69 5.74 6.35 -1.98
N GLN A 70 5.61 7.17 -0.94
CA GLN A 70 4.36 7.39 -0.18
C GLN A 70 3.73 8.77 -0.38
N SER A 71 4.15 9.54 -1.40
CA SER A 71 3.63 10.87 -1.65
C SER A 71 2.11 10.91 -1.91
N PHE A 72 1.53 9.79 -2.34
CA PHE A 72 0.09 9.63 -2.53
C PHE A 72 -0.71 9.43 -1.23
N SER A 73 -0.07 9.12 -0.10
CA SER A 73 -0.79 8.75 1.14
C SER A 73 -1.81 9.77 1.64
N PRO A 74 -1.63 11.10 1.49
CA PRO A 74 -2.66 12.07 1.86
C PRO A 74 -3.97 11.94 1.10
N LEU A 75 -3.96 11.37 -0.11
CA LEU A 75 -5.16 11.20 -0.95
C LEU A 75 -6.20 10.28 -0.31
N ARG A 76 -5.78 9.39 0.60
CA ARG A 76 -6.71 8.51 1.33
C ARG A 76 -7.75 9.29 2.16
N LEU A 77 -7.36 10.47 2.66
CA LEU A 77 -8.22 11.30 3.50
C LEU A 77 -9.08 12.28 2.68
N MET A 78 -8.85 12.37 1.36
CA MET A 78 -9.66 13.18 0.43
C MET A 78 -11.01 12.52 0.10
N VAL A 79 -11.13 11.21 0.28
CA VAL A 79 -12.26 10.41 -0.21
C VAL A 79 -13.64 10.91 0.26
N PRO A 80 -13.85 11.28 1.54
CA PRO A 80 -15.14 11.83 1.95
C PRO A 80 -15.52 13.11 1.19
N GLN A 81 -14.55 14.00 0.92
CA GLN A 81 -14.78 15.24 0.16
C GLN A 81 -15.08 14.92 -1.32
N VAL A 82 -14.40 13.96 -1.94
CA VAL A 82 -14.68 13.50 -3.33
C VAL A 82 -16.10 12.96 -3.47
N LEU A 83 -16.64 12.35 -2.44
CA LEU A 83 -18.01 11.85 -2.37
C LEU A 83 -19.02 12.89 -1.81
N ASN A 84 -18.63 14.17 -1.69
CA ASN A 84 -19.45 15.22 -1.09
C ASN A 84 -19.99 14.81 0.28
N PHE A 85 -19.21 14.05 1.05
CA PHE A 85 -19.55 13.53 2.37
C PHE A 85 -20.81 12.64 2.38
N HIS A 86 -21.01 11.86 1.32
CA HIS A 86 -22.15 10.96 1.23
C HIS A 86 -21.71 9.52 0.93
N GLY A 87 -22.49 8.58 1.40
CA GLY A 87 -22.32 7.17 1.09
C GLY A 87 -21.14 6.51 1.76
N ARG A 88 -20.79 5.35 1.25
CA ARG A 88 -19.76 4.46 1.79
C ARG A 88 -18.62 4.30 0.81
N ALA A 89 -17.39 4.31 1.31
CA ALA A 89 -16.20 4.07 0.53
C ALA A 89 -15.27 3.10 1.24
N LEU A 90 -14.52 2.34 0.45
CA LEU A 90 -13.33 1.62 0.89
C LEU A 90 -12.11 2.32 0.30
N VAL A 91 -11.11 2.59 1.11
CA VAL A 91 -9.82 3.16 0.68
C VAL A 91 -8.75 2.10 0.86
N ILE A 92 -7.94 1.85 -0.17
CA ILE A 92 -6.83 0.90 -0.11
C ILE A 92 -5.55 1.47 -0.71
N ASP A 93 -4.41 1.00 -0.22
CA ASP A 93 -3.09 1.29 -0.78
C ASP A 93 -2.89 0.55 -2.13
N PRO A 94 -1.98 1.00 -3.01
CA PRO A 94 -1.81 0.44 -4.36
C PRO A 94 -1.17 -0.96 -4.38
N ASP A 95 -0.65 -1.41 -3.25
CA ASP A 95 -0.02 -2.72 -3.03
C ASP A 95 -0.91 -3.66 -2.18
N VAL A 96 -2.21 -3.38 -2.15
CA VAL A 96 -3.25 -4.21 -1.52
C VAL A 96 -4.04 -4.95 -2.59
N PHE A 97 -3.95 -6.28 -2.60
CA PHE A 97 -4.56 -7.14 -3.61
C PHE A 97 -5.69 -8.00 -3.04
N ALA A 98 -6.82 -8.06 -3.75
CA ALA A 98 -7.95 -8.88 -3.31
C ALA A 98 -7.71 -10.37 -3.62
N ILE A 99 -8.00 -11.20 -2.62
CA ILE A 99 -8.10 -12.66 -2.69
C ILE A 99 -9.53 -13.07 -2.42
N GLY A 100 -10.19 -12.40 -1.46
CA GLY A 100 -11.60 -12.57 -1.12
C GLY A 100 -12.52 -11.56 -1.80
N ASP A 101 -13.83 -11.73 -1.57
CA ASP A 101 -14.84 -10.82 -2.14
C ASP A 101 -14.96 -9.52 -1.32
N VAL A 102 -14.43 -8.45 -1.86
CA VAL A 102 -14.45 -7.13 -1.21
C VAL A 102 -15.87 -6.58 -0.99
N TYR A 103 -16.87 -7.09 -1.71
CA TYR A 103 -18.25 -6.65 -1.52
C TYR A 103 -18.79 -7.01 -0.14
N GLU A 104 -18.30 -8.10 0.49
CA GLU A 104 -18.59 -8.42 1.89
C GLU A 104 -18.15 -7.30 2.83
N LEU A 105 -16.95 -6.75 2.61
CA LEU A 105 -16.44 -5.63 3.41
C LEU A 105 -17.24 -4.34 3.15
N LEU A 106 -17.53 -4.04 1.88
CA LEU A 106 -18.25 -2.83 1.48
C LEU A 106 -19.67 -2.77 2.06
N THR A 107 -20.31 -3.92 2.33
CA THR A 107 -21.71 -4.01 2.77
C THR A 107 -21.87 -4.31 4.27
N ARG A 108 -20.78 -4.55 4.99
CA ARG A 108 -20.81 -4.87 6.41
C ARG A 108 -21.39 -3.74 7.27
N ASP A 109 -21.99 -4.09 8.39
CA ASP A 109 -22.36 -3.10 9.41
C ASP A 109 -21.09 -2.47 10.02
N MET A 110 -21.06 -1.15 10.09
CA MET A 110 -19.99 -0.39 10.73
C MET A 110 -20.26 -0.07 12.21
N GLY A 111 -21.38 -0.51 12.77
CA GLY A 111 -21.73 -0.27 14.18
C GLY A 111 -21.76 1.22 14.56
N GLY A 112 -22.17 2.08 13.62
CA GLY A 112 -22.17 3.54 13.82
C GLY A 112 -20.79 4.20 13.82
N LYS A 113 -19.72 3.48 13.49
CA LYS A 113 -18.36 4.04 13.34
C LYS A 113 -18.23 4.87 12.06
N ALA A 114 -17.36 5.87 12.10
CA ALA A 114 -17.04 6.68 10.93
C ALA A 114 -15.97 6.04 10.05
N VAL A 115 -15.03 5.34 10.68
CA VAL A 115 -13.92 4.61 10.05
C VAL A 115 -13.86 3.23 10.64
N VAL A 116 -13.61 2.19 9.81
CA VAL A 116 -13.26 0.84 10.27
C VAL A 116 -11.93 0.47 9.61
N CYS A 117 -10.90 0.21 10.43
CA CYS A 117 -9.57 -0.18 9.98
C CYS A 117 -8.89 -1.10 11.02
N ARG A 118 -7.86 -1.83 10.59
CA ARG A 118 -7.11 -2.73 11.47
C ARG A 118 -6.31 -1.95 12.50
N SER A 119 -6.41 -2.35 13.79
CA SER A 119 -5.51 -1.90 14.85
C SER A 119 -4.40 -2.93 15.04
N VAL A 120 -3.15 -2.50 14.90
CA VAL A 120 -1.98 -3.35 15.13
C VAL A 120 -1.44 -3.07 16.53
N LYS A 121 -1.85 -3.87 17.51
CA LYS A 121 -1.59 -3.64 18.95
C LYS A 121 -0.12 -3.82 19.29
N GLU A 122 0.54 -4.84 18.73
CA GLU A 122 1.97 -5.11 18.94
C GLU A 122 2.86 -4.11 18.17
N GLY A 123 2.25 -3.19 17.42
CA GLY A 123 2.96 -2.26 16.57
C GLY A 123 3.59 -2.92 15.34
N TYR A 124 4.15 -2.10 14.45
CA TYR A 124 4.78 -2.61 13.24
C TYR A 124 5.96 -3.51 13.59
N ARG A 125 5.89 -4.79 13.17
CA ARG A 125 6.90 -5.81 13.45
C ARG A 125 7.21 -5.99 14.96
N GLY A 126 6.19 -5.90 15.79
CA GLY A 126 6.33 -6.12 17.22
C GLY A 126 7.16 -5.07 17.95
N ASN A 127 7.22 -3.83 17.44
CA ASN A 127 7.98 -2.74 18.09
C ASN A 127 7.27 -2.17 19.33
N GLY A 128 6.11 -2.71 19.72
CA GLY A 128 5.34 -2.33 20.90
C GLY A 128 4.58 -0.99 20.78
N VAL A 129 4.59 -0.35 19.61
CA VAL A 129 3.88 0.93 19.39
C VAL A 129 2.61 0.68 18.59
N PRO A 130 1.41 0.68 19.21
CA PRO A 130 0.15 0.45 18.51
C PRO A 130 -0.10 1.52 17.44
N PHE A 131 -0.73 1.11 16.34
CA PHE A 131 -1.15 2.04 15.28
C PHE A 131 -2.36 1.52 14.53
N TYR A 132 -3.08 2.43 13.88
CA TYR A 132 -4.12 2.09 12.91
C TYR A 132 -3.49 1.89 11.52
N ALA A 133 -3.70 0.70 10.95
CA ALA A 133 -3.24 0.38 9.60
C ALA A 133 -4.21 0.98 8.56
N THR A 134 -4.02 2.26 8.26
CA THR A 134 -4.89 3.08 7.39
C THR A 134 -4.75 2.76 5.89
N SER A 135 -3.95 1.76 5.56
CA SER A 135 -3.82 1.22 4.20
C SER A 135 -5.07 0.51 3.69
N VAL A 136 -5.98 0.11 4.60
CA VAL A 136 -7.32 -0.36 4.29
C VAL A 136 -8.28 0.28 5.28
N MET A 137 -9.19 1.13 4.79
CA MET A 137 -10.19 1.82 5.62
C MET A 137 -11.56 1.76 4.96
N LEU A 138 -12.55 1.21 5.67
CA LEU A 138 -13.94 1.37 5.31
C LEU A 138 -14.46 2.66 5.95
N LEU A 139 -15.09 3.53 5.16
CA LEU A 139 -15.53 4.86 5.55
C LEU A 139 -17.04 5.01 5.42
N ASP A 140 -17.68 5.56 6.44
CA ASP A 140 -18.99 6.22 6.35
C ASP A 140 -18.74 7.71 6.11
N CYS A 141 -18.75 8.11 4.86
CA CYS A 141 -18.40 9.48 4.46
C CYS A 141 -19.34 10.54 5.08
N SER A 142 -20.58 10.18 5.40
CA SER A 142 -21.53 11.09 6.03
C SER A 142 -21.14 11.52 7.45
N ARG A 143 -20.32 10.72 8.11
CA ARG A 143 -19.80 10.98 9.45
C ARG A 143 -18.45 11.68 9.45
N LEU A 144 -17.85 11.95 8.28
CA LEU A 144 -16.51 12.51 8.11
C LEU A 144 -16.52 13.94 7.58
N GLY A 145 -17.59 14.70 7.79
CA GLY A 145 -17.73 16.08 7.33
C GLY A 145 -16.67 17.05 7.86
N HIS A 146 -15.93 16.67 8.91
CA HIS A 146 -14.80 17.43 9.46
C HIS A 146 -13.48 17.17 8.71
N TRP A 147 -13.39 16.12 7.84
CA TRP A 147 -12.25 15.89 6.97
C TRP A 147 -12.27 16.85 5.78
N LYS A 148 -11.91 18.11 6.06
CA LYS A 148 -11.80 19.16 5.03
C LYS A 148 -10.41 19.09 4.41
N TRP A 149 -10.25 18.18 3.42
CA TRP A 149 -8.95 17.83 2.86
C TRP A 149 -8.17 19.03 2.31
N ASP A 150 -8.83 19.93 1.56
CA ASP A 150 -8.15 21.13 1.02
C ASP A 150 -7.55 21.98 2.15
N ARG A 151 -8.30 22.18 3.25
CA ARG A 151 -7.80 22.89 4.41
C ARG A 151 -6.68 22.14 5.12
N GLN A 152 -6.80 20.81 5.23
CA GLN A 152 -5.79 19.98 5.88
C GLN A 152 -4.47 19.97 5.08
N ILE A 153 -4.51 20.06 3.75
CA ILE A 153 -3.32 20.27 2.91
C ILE A 153 -2.67 21.63 3.22
N GLU A 154 -3.43 22.71 3.32
CA GLU A 154 -2.89 24.03 3.72
C GLU A 154 -2.30 24.00 5.13
N ASP A 155 -2.95 23.34 6.09
CA ASP A 155 -2.48 23.20 7.46
C ASP A 155 -1.17 22.35 7.51
N LEU A 156 -1.03 21.33 6.66
CA LEU A 156 0.18 20.53 6.54
C LEU A 156 1.38 21.37 6.09
N PHE A 157 1.23 22.12 5.00
CA PHE A 157 2.32 22.92 4.42
C PHE A 157 2.54 24.27 5.11
N SER A 158 1.60 24.72 5.95
CA SER A 158 1.81 25.82 6.89
C SER A 158 2.36 25.36 8.25
N LEU A 159 2.79 24.09 8.38
CA LEU A 159 3.41 23.51 9.56
C LEU A 159 2.48 23.44 10.81
N LYS A 160 1.17 23.51 10.62
CA LYS A 160 0.16 23.39 11.69
C LYS A 160 -0.27 21.95 11.93
N LEU A 161 -0.06 21.08 10.95
CA LEU A 161 -0.46 19.68 10.96
C LEU A 161 0.77 18.79 10.80
N ASP A 162 0.94 17.77 11.66
CA ASP A 162 1.98 16.75 11.47
C ASP A 162 1.44 15.64 10.54
N TYR A 163 2.19 15.37 9.48
CA TYR A 163 1.87 14.34 8.50
C TYR A 163 1.61 12.97 9.14
N GLY A 164 2.50 12.56 10.08
CA GLY A 164 2.38 11.25 10.72
C GLY A 164 1.13 11.12 11.57
N ASP A 165 0.78 12.16 12.31
CA ASP A 165 -0.42 12.16 13.15
C ASP A 165 -1.70 12.18 12.28
N TRP A 166 -1.67 12.91 11.18
CA TRP A 166 -2.79 13.01 10.25
C TRP A 166 -3.09 11.69 9.54
N ILE A 167 -2.09 11.10 8.85
CA ILE A 167 -2.32 9.88 8.06
C ILE A 167 -2.57 8.62 8.92
N SER A 168 -2.22 8.66 10.21
CA SER A 168 -2.43 7.55 11.15
C SER A 168 -3.68 7.72 12.02
N LEU A 169 -4.57 8.65 11.68
CA LEU A 169 -5.84 8.91 12.37
C LEU A 169 -5.69 9.30 13.86
N ARG A 170 -4.54 9.83 14.28
CA ARG A 170 -4.35 10.24 15.68
C ARG A 170 -5.21 11.43 16.11
N GLN A 171 -5.74 12.16 15.13
CA GLN A 171 -6.65 13.27 15.36
C GLN A 171 -8.13 12.83 15.39
N GLU A 172 -8.43 11.59 14.98
CA GLU A 172 -9.79 11.06 15.01
C GLU A 172 -10.08 10.46 16.39
N PRO A 173 -11.21 10.80 17.01
CA PRO A 173 -11.60 10.20 18.28
C PRO A 173 -11.70 8.68 18.17
N SER A 174 -11.10 7.94 19.10
CA SER A 174 -11.02 6.47 19.05
C SER A 174 -12.41 5.80 19.08
N ASN A 175 -13.40 6.42 19.71
CA ASN A 175 -14.77 5.93 19.74
C ASN A 175 -15.45 5.97 18.36
N ARG A 176 -14.91 6.68 17.39
CA ARG A 176 -15.38 6.76 15.99
C ARG A 176 -14.69 5.77 15.07
N ILE A 177 -13.63 5.11 15.54
CA ILE A 177 -12.87 4.11 14.80
C ILE A 177 -13.32 2.72 15.25
N GLY A 178 -13.73 1.88 14.31
CA GLY A 178 -14.05 0.47 14.49
C GLY A 178 -12.88 -0.42 14.12
N GLU A 179 -12.88 -1.64 14.64
CA GLU A 179 -11.87 -2.65 14.36
C GLU A 179 -12.18 -3.38 13.05
N LEU A 180 -11.14 -3.63 12.26
CA LEU A 180 -11.16 -4.48 11.07
C LEU A 180 -10.31 -5.72 11.35
N GLU A 181 -10.86 -6.88 11.03
CA GLU A 181 -10.15 -8.15 11.17
C GLU A 181 -8.90 -8.17 10.27
N GLU A 182 -7.86 -8.86 10.72
CA GLU A 182 -6.55 -8.82 10.06
C GLU A 182 -6.55 -9.38 8.65
N GLU A 183 -7.41 -10.35 8.33
CA GLU A 183 -7.54 -10.92 7.01
C GLU A 183 -7.93 -9.90 5.93
N TRP A 184 -8.55 -8.77 6.32
CA TRP A 184 -8.88 -7.65 5.44
C TRP A 184 -7.75 -6.62 5.25
N ASN A 185 -6.63 -6.81 5.93
CA ASN A 185 -5.40 -6.04 5.74
C ASN A 185 -4.21 -6.87 6.23
N HIS A 186 -3.97 -7.98 5.55
CA HIS A 186 -2.98 -8.99 5.95
C HIS A 186 -1.59 -8.56 5.50
N LEU A 187 -0.82 -7.99 6.44
CA LEU A 187 0.47 -7.35 6.20
C LEU A 187 1.54 -8.41 5.92
N ASP A 188 2.04 -8.46 4.68
CA ASP A 188 3.06 -9.41 4.20
C ASP A 188 2.79 -10.88 4.61
N THR A 189 1.51 -11.22 4.78
CA THR A 189 1.08 -12.55 5.23
C THR A 189 0.05 -13.12 4.27
N LEU A 190 0.35 -14.28 3.70
CA LEU A 190 -0.54 -14.98 2.77
C LEU A 190 -0.92 -16.34 3.39
N THR A 191 -2.20 -16.49 3.71
CA THR A 191 -2.81 -17.71 4.27
C THR A 191 -4.12 -18.02 3.58
N SER A 192 -4.74 -19.18 3.90
CA SER A 192 -6.08 -19.53 3.42
C SER A 192 -7.18 -18.58 3.90
N HIS A 193 -6.93 -17.78 4.93
CA HIS A 193 -7.89 -16.80 5.48
C HIS A 193 -7.70 -15.40 4.91
N THR A 194 -6.60 -15.13 4.21
CA THR A 194 -6.31 -13.79 3.65
C THR A 194 -7.40 -13.38 2.66
N LYS A 195 -8.01 -12.23 2.90
CA LYS A 195 -9.01 -11.61 2.01
C LYS A 195 -8.44 -10.45 1.21
N LEU A 196 -7.60 -9.61 1.85
CA LEU A 196 -6.79 -8.58 1.19
C LEU A 196 -5.34 -8.77 1.61
N LEU A 197 -4.48 -9.12 0.67
CA LEU A 197 -3.03 -9.21 0.85
C LEU A 197 -2.42 -7.83 0.66
N HIS A 198 -1.63 -7.36 1.63
CA HIS A 198 -0.91 -6.10 1.57
C HIS A 198 0.60 -6.33 1.59
N ASN A 199 1.29 -6.10 0.48
CA ASN A 199 2.75 -6.15 0.39
C ASN A 199 3.36 -4.87 0.97
N THR A 200 3.26 -4.70 2.29
CA THR A 200 3.59 -3.46 3.00
C THR A 200 5.08 -3.24 3.20
N GLU A 201 5.89 -4.32 3.18
CA GLU A 201 7.33 -4.19 3.31
C GLU A 201 7.97 -3.69 2.01
N ARG A 202 8.29 -2.40 1.99
CA ARG A 202 8.81 -1.71 0.82
C ARG A 202 10.03 -2.37 0.20
N SER A 203 10.92 -2.90 1.05
CA SER A 203 12.21 -3.47 0.60
C SER A 203 12.09 -4.84 -0.06
N THR A 204 10.93 -5.48 -0.01
CA THR A 204 10.70 -6.85 -0.51
C THR A 204 9.50 -6.97 -1.45
N GLN A 205 9.04 -5.85 -2.02
CA GLN A 205 7.94 -5.89 -2.99
C GLN A 205 8.29 -6.81 -4.17
N PRO A 206 7.50 -7.86 -4.48
CA PRO A 206 7.85 -8.89 -5.45
C PRO A 206 8.19 -8.36 -6.85
N TRP A 207 7.53 -7.30 -7.28
CA TRP A 207 7.73 -6.69 -8.61
C TRP A 207 8.95 -5.78 -8.71
N LYS A 208 9.61 -5.48 -7.60
CA LYS A 208 10.79 -4.61 -7.56
C LYS A 208 12.10 -5.34 -7.25
N THR A 209 12.06 -6.62 -6.94
CA THR A 209 13.26 -7.40 -6.59
C THR A 209 14.41 -7.17 -7.57
N GLY A 210 15.60 -6.80 -7.06
CA GLY A 210 16.80 -6.53 -7.84
C GLY A 210 16.93 -5.11 -8.39
N LEU A 211 15.85 -4.30 -8.38
CA LEU A 211 15.94 -2.87 -8.73
C LEU A 211 16.64 -2.08 -7.63
N LYS A 212 17.26 -0.95 -8.00
CA LYS A 212 17.78 -0.01 -7.02
C LYS A 212 16.66 0.51 -6.13
N VAL A 213 16.94 0.63 -4.83
CA VAL A 213 16.01 1.21 -3.88
C VAL A 213 15.78 2.69 -4.21
N ASP A 214 14.52 3.06 -4.42
CA ASP A 214 14.07 4.40 -4.83
C ASP A 214 13.34 5.17 -3.72
N PHE A 215 13.59 4.80 -2.46
CA PHE A 215 13.09 5.50 -1.27
C PHE A 215 14.22 5.76 -0.27
N ASP A 216 14.04 6.77 0.59
CA ASP A 216 15.01 7.09 1.61
C ASP A 216 15.06 6.03 2.71
N THR A 217 16.19 5.36 2.84
CA THR A 217 16.44 4.32 3.84
C THR A 217 16.91 4.90 5.20
N THR A 218 17.21 6.21 5.29
CA THR A 218 17.75 6.85 6.50
C THR A 218 16.68 7.14 7.56
N TRP A 219 15.39 7.09 7.21
CA TRP A 219 14.26 7.42 8.09
C TRP A 219 13.94 6.38 9.16
N ARG A 220 14.64 5.27 9.21
CA ARG A 220 14.54 4.27 10.29
C ARG A 220 15.59 4.56 11.36
N ASN A 221 15.27 5.41 12.32
CA ASN A 221 15.90 5.62 13.65
C ASN A 221 17.28 4.93 13.89
N GLY A 222 18.31 5.16 13.08
CA GLY A 222 19.66 4.64 13.29
C GLY A 222 19.80 3.13 13.57
N LYS A 223 18.70 2.37 13.69
CA LYS A 223 18.69 0.92 13.82
C LYS A 223 17.89 0.31 12.68
N ARG A 224 18.56 -0.34 11.76
CA ARG A 224 17.96 -1.22 10.77
C ARG A 224 17.27 -2.37 11.50
N SER A 225 15.96 -2.33 11.58
CA SER A 225 15.19 -3.49 12.01
C SER A 225 15.01 -4.43 10.83
N VAL A 226 15.96 -5.31 10.61
CA VAL A 226 15.75 -6.55 9.87
C VAL A 226 14.97 -7.48 10.79
N PRO A 227 13.92 -8.18 10.32
CA PRO A 227 13.16 -9.11 11.17
C PRO A 227 14.07 -10.12 11.86
N GLU A 228 13.82 -10.37 13.15
CA GLU A 228 14.71 -11.17 14.03
C GLU A 228 14.85 -12.64 13.61
N GLU A 229 13.85 -13.16 12.89
CA GLU A 229 13.75 -14.58 12.53
C GLU A 229 13.89 -14.85 11.02
N SER A 230 14.23 -13.84 10.21
CA SER A 230 14.30 -14.04 8.75
C SER A 230 15.70 -14.53 8.32
N LYS A 231 15.73 -15.37 7.24
CA LYS A 231 16.96 -15.72 6.52
C LYS A 231 17.80 -14.49 6.13
N LEU A 232 17.17 -13.31 6.09
CA LEU A 232 17.80 -12.01 5.86
C LEU A 232 18.68 -11.56 7.04
N ARG A 233 18.34 -11.90 8.29
CA ARG A 233 19.22 -11.63 9.44
C ARG A 233 20.47 -12.51 9.41
N GLN A 234 20.30 -13.75 9.00
CA GLN A 234 21.44 -14.67 8.82
C GLN A 234 22.35 -14.17 7.70
N PHE A 235 21.78 -13.69 6.58
CA PHE A 235 22.55 -13.11 5.49
C PHE A 235 23.27 -11.81 5.88
N VAL A 236 22.58 -10.89 6.60
CA VAL A 236 23.18 -9.66 7.12
C VAL A 236 24.21 -9.94 8.22
N ALA A 237 24.01 -10.98 9.06
CA ALA A 237 24.99 -11.42 10.05
C ALA A 237 26.24 -11.99 9.38
N GLN A 238 26.10 -12.83 8.37
CA GLN A 238 27.20 -13.35 7.56
C GLN A 238 28.01 -12.23 6.86
N PHE A 239 27.33 -11.21 6.35
CA PHE A 239 27.97 -10.04 5.73
C PHE A 239 28.76 -9.19 6.76
N LYS A 240 28.26 -9.09 8.01
CA LYS A 240 28.96 -8.41 9.10
C LYS A 240 30.22 -9.14 9.55
N GLU A 241 30.21 -10.46 9.55
CA GLU A 241 31.40 -11.29 9.84
C GLU A 241 32.49 -11.13 8.77
N ILE A 242 32.10 -10.98 7.51
CA ILE A 242 33.05 -10.88 6.38
C ILE A 242 33.68 -9.48 6.24
N PHE A 243 32.91 -8.41 6.54
CA PHE A 243 33.31 -7.01 6.22
C PHE A 243 33.51 -6.09 7.42
N GLY A 244 33.49 -6.59 8.67
CA GLY A 244 33.78 -5.81 9.88
C GLY A 244 32.63 -4.90 10.37
N HIS A 245 32.70 -4.51 11.66
CA HIS A 245 31.58 -3.98 12.44
C HIS A 245 31.12 -2.53 12.17
N ASN A 246 31.77 -1.78 11.27
CA ASN A 246 31.59 -0.33 11.19
C ASN A 246 30.70 0.21 10.07
N HIS A 247 30.18 -0.62 9.17
CA HIS A 247 29.27 -0.17 8.10
C HIS A 247 28.07 -1.12 8.03
N SER A 248 26.94 -0.69 8.60
CA SER A 248 25.67 -1.32 8.22
C SER A 248 25.46 -1.10 6.71
N PRO A 249 25.44 -2.15 5.85
CA PRO A 249 25.30 -1.95 4.42
C PRO A 249 24.00 -1.18 4.14
N ARG A 250 24.06 -0.08 3.37
CA ARG A 250 22.83 0.55 2.85
C ARG A 250 22.13 -0.50 2.00
N LEU A 251 20.81 -0.60 2.14
CA LEU A 251 20.02 -1.41 1.23
C LEU A 251 20.09 -0.72 -0.15
N GLU A 252 20.85 -1.31 -1.07
CA GLU A 252 21.07 -0.71 -2.41
C GLU A 252 20.04 -1.18 -3.41
N VAL A 253 19.54 -2.42 -3.23
CA VAL A 253 18.57 -3.04 -4.12
C VAL A 253 17.40 -3.62 -3.32
N TYR A 254 16.25 -3.72 -4.00
CA TYR A 254 15.09 -4.44 -3.48
C TYR A 254 15.40 -5.93 -3.31
N LEU A 255 15.07 -6.48 -2.16
CA LEU A 255 15.31 -7.87 -1.83
C LEU A 255 14.14 -8.74 -2.28
N GLN A 256 14.41 -10.03 -2.41
CA GLN A 256 13.36 -11.02 -2.62
C GLN A 256 12.44 -11.08 -1.40
N HIS A 257 11.14 -11.27 -1.63
CA HIS A 257 10.18 -11.46 -0.55
C HIS A 257 10.51 -12.76 0.22
N PRO A 258 10.48 -12.74 1.57
CA PRO A 258 10.83 -13.92 2.39
C PRO A 258 9.85 -15.09 2.18
N ASP A 259 8.60 -14.80 1.84
CA ASP A 259 7.61 -15.79 1.43
C ASP A 259 7.53 -15.83 -0.10
N PRO A 260 8.04 -16.89 -0.76
CA PRO A 260 8.03 -17.00 -2.22
C PRO A 260 6.62 -17.11 -2.81
N GLN A 261 5.61 -17.54 -2.04
CA GLN A 261 4.23 -17.61 -2.50
C GLN A 261 3.67 -16.24 -2.86
N GLN A 262 4.15 -15.18 -2.25
CA GLN A 262 3.72 -13.82 -2.57
C GLN A 262 4.28 -13.34 -3.92
N GLU A 263 5.49 -13.76 -4.29
CA GLU A 263 6.02 -13.53 -5.64
C GLU A 263 5.18 -14.31 -6.68
N VAL A 264 4.89 -15.58 -6.43
CA VAL A 264 4.03 -16.40 -7.29
C VAL A 264 2.65 -15.79 -7.44
N PHE A 265 2.03 -15.36 -6.32
CA PHE A 265 0.72 -14.70 -6.33
C PHE A 265 0.73 -13.44 -7.19
N PHE A 266 1.72 -12.56 -7.02
CA PHE A 266 1.81 -11.32 -7.77
C PHE A 266 1.92 -11.57 -9.28
N PHE A 267 2.82 -12.44 -9.71
CA PHE A 267 3.01 -12.73 -11.15
C PHE A 267 1.83 -13.48 -11.77
N ARG A 268 1.14 -14.31 -10.99
CA ARG A 268 -0.13 -14.92 -11.39
C ARG A 268 -1.20 -13.86 -11.62
N LEU A 269 -1.36 -12.94 -10.70
CA LEU A 269 -2.31 -11.83 -10.81
C LEU A 269 -1.98 -10.93 -12.00
N LEU A 270 -0.70 -10.60 -12.21
CA LEU A 270 -0.23 -9.83 -13.38
C LEU A 270 -0.59 -10.54 -14.69
N LYS A 271 -0.38 -11.84 -14.75
CA LYS A 271 -0.71 -12.65 -15.94
C LYS A 271 -2.22 -12.66 -16.21
N GLU A 272 -3.02 -12.87 -15.18
CA GLU A 272 -4.48 -12.81 -15.30
C GLU A 272 -4.94 -11.44 -15.80
N CYS A 273 -4.38 -10.36 -15.24
CA CYS A 273 -4.70 -9.00 -15.61
C CYS A 273 -4.37 -8.70 -17.09
N LEU A 274 -3.22 -9.17 -17.58
CA LEU A 274 -2.84 -9.09 -18.99
C LEU A 274 -3.81 -9.88 -19.90
N ALA A 275 -4.11 -11.11 -19.54
CA ALA A 275 -4.99 -11.99 -20.31
C ALA A 275 -6.41 -11.44 -20.46
N HIS A 276 -6.91 -10.71 -19.45
CA HIS A 276 -8.26 -10.14 -19.46
C HIS A 276 -8.31 -8.65 -19.84
N GLY A 277 -7.20 -8.10 -20.35
CA GLY A 277 -7.15 -6.72 -20.85
C GLY A 277 -7.23 -5.62 -19.78
N GLY A 278 -6.99 -5.96 -18.51
CA GLY A 278 -6.92 -4.97 -17.43
C GLY A 278 -5.72 -4.04 -17.54
N ILE A 279 -4.61 -4.54 -18.12
CA ILE A 279 -3.43 -3.79 -18.55
C ILE A 279 -2.93 -4.35 -19.88
N THR A 280 -2.05 -3.59 -20.58
CA THR A 280 -1.43 -4.03 -21.84
C THR A 280 0.03 -4.42 -21.63
N GLU A 281 0.58 -5.25 -22.54
CA GLU A 281 2.01 -5.53 -22.54
C GLU A 281 2.85 -4.27 -22.70
N ASP A 282 2.42 -3.33 -23.56
CA ASP A 282 3.12 -2.06 -23.76
C ASP A 282 3.22 -1.25 -22.49
N PHE A 283 2.15 -1.23 -21.68
CA PHE A 283 2.19 -0.61 -20.36
C PHE A 283 3.26 -1.28 -19.48
N VAL A 284 3.30 -2.62 -19.42
CA VAL A 284 4.31 -3.34 -18.62
C VAL A 284 5.72 -3.09 -19.14
N ARG A 285 5.92 -3.03 -20.48
CA ARG A 285 7.21 -2.68 -21.10
C ARG A 285 7.67 -1.27 -20.73
N ASP A 286 6.73 -0.33 -20.65
CA ASP A 286 7.01 1.04 -20.20
C ASP A 286 7.43 1.08 -18.72
N GLU A 287 6.73 0.36 -17.87
CA GLU A 287 7.08 0.24 -16.44
C GLU A 287 8.48 -0.38 -16.25
N VAL A 288 8.87 -1.35 -17.08
CA VAL A 288 10.24 -1.90 -17.10
C VAL A 288 11.27 -0.82 -17.52
N ARG A 289 10.98 -0.05 -18.57
CA ARG A 289 11.88 1.04 -19.03
C ARG A 289 12.06 2.11 -17.95
N ARG A 290 11.01 2.41 -17.20
CA ARG A 290 11.00 3.37 -16.08
C ARG A 290 11.61 2.79 -14.80
N GLN A 291 11.99 1.52 -14.78
CA GLN A 291 12.48 0.80 -13.60
C GLN A 291 11.47 0.74 -12.43
N TYR A 292 10.19 0.69 -12.74
CA TYR A 292 9.12 0.54 -11.76
C TYR A 292 8.73 -0.92 -11.53
N ILE A 293 9.11 -1.79 -12.46
CA ILE A 293 9.04 -3.25 -12.34
C ILE A 293 10.38 -3.86 -12.79
N ARG A 294 10.72 -5.01 -12.22
CA ARG A 294 11.93 -5.78 -12.51
C ARG A 294 12.01 -6.20 -14.00
N PRO A 295 13.22 -6.20 -14.61
CA PRO A 295 13.38 -6.45 -16.05
C PRO A 295 13.08 -7.90 -16.47
N ASP A 296 13.19 -8.87 -15.55
CA ASP A 296 12.92 -10.30 -15.79
C ASP A 296 11.43 -10.68 -15.66
N VAL A 297 10.52 -9.69 -15.70
CA VAL A 297 9.07 -9.88 -15.57
C VAL A 297 8.53 -10.94 -16.54
N TRP A 298 9.00 -10.93 -17.79
CA TRP A 298 8.53 -11.88 -18.83
C TRP A 298 8.98 -13.32 -18.55
N GLU A 299 10.19 -13.51 -18.04
CA GLU A 299 10.69 -14.81 -17.57
C GLU A 299 9.85 -15.32 -16.40
N LYS A 300 9.53 -14.44 -15.44
CA LYS A 300 8.66 -14.78 -14.28
C LYS A 300 7.26 -15.18 -14.72
N LEU A 301 6.67 -14.45 -15.66
CA LEU A 301 5.35 -14.78 -16.23
C LEU A 301 5.37 -16.15 -16.93
N GLY A 302 6.44 -16.49 -17.66
CA GLY A 302 6.64 -17.78 -18.28
C GLY A 302 6.71 -18.92 -17.26
N LYS A 303 7.52 -18.76 -16.21
CA LYS A 303 7.65 -19.75 -15.12
C LYS A 303 6.34 -19.94 -14.33
N THR A 304 5.57 -18.88 -14.13
CA THR A 304 4.26 -18.94 -13.46
C THR A 304 3.28 -19.85 -14.23
N THR A 305 3.30 -19.80 -15.56
CA THR A 305 2.49 -20.72 -16.40
C THR A 305 2.87 -22.18 -16.20
N MET A 306 4.17 -22.49 -16.19
CA MET A 306 4.66 -23.86 -16.04
C MET A 306 4.32 -24.46 -14.68
N LEU A 307 4.35 -23.68 -13.60
CA LEU A 307 3.98 -24.12 -12.25
C LEU A 307 2.48 -24.44 -12.13
N ILE A 308 1.61 -23.74 -12.87
CA ILE A 308 0.16 -23.99 -12.87
C ILE A 308 -0.16 -25.27 -13.67
N GLU A 309 0.53 -25.50 -14.80
CA GLU A 309 0.38 -26.71 -15.61
C GLU A 309 0.86 -27.98 -14.86
N GLN A 310 1.87 -27.85 -14.00
CA GLN A 310 2.36 -28.98 -13.17
C GLN A 310 1.47 -29.27 -11.94
N ALA A 311 0.72 -28.32 -11.44
CA ALA A 311 -0.20 -28.51 -10.31
C ALA A 311 -1.61 -29.00 -10.73
N GLY A 312 -1.87 -29.10 -12.00
CA GLY A 312 -3.15 -29.52 -12.61
C GLY A 312 -3.18 -30.95 -13.13
N VAL A 313 -2.20 -31.81 -12.73
CA VAL A 313 -2.17 -33.26 -13.05
C VAL A 313 -2.32 -34.09 -11.80
#